data_7525b290b5c5f11731fc751dfccf8276
#
_entry.id   7525b290b5c5f11731fc751dfccf8276
#
_cell.length_a   1.000
_cell.length_b   1.000
_cell.length_c   1.000
_cell.angle_alpha   90.00
_cell.angle_beta   90.00
_cell.angle_gamma   90.00
#
_symmetry.space_group_name_H-M   'P 1'
#
loop_
_entity.id
_entity.type
_entity.pdbx_description
1 polymer ?
#
loop_
_entity_poly.entity_id
_entity_poly.type
_entity_poly.pdbx_seq_one_letter_code
_entity_poly.pdbx_strand_id
1 'polypeptide(L)'
;MVQIFLNSDILAQIKAIQNNENLKDEREVIIRAIQNYSKKNNSDSSQQQNSFEDEISNTTFDGHIEMEKIRNTLQHVTSENLIKKLPQHEIYKMPDAGMIHRFHTKILPVKFSLMCLSKMIIEQESPWIDLNEFKDYALDSAKFFIKKFDSSSIQNKFKIYTGFPISKLNNFKSDNYSYLSYARSSKRFTEQFVGRKLRIKDPQKEHDVQIGGALFEMGLIKAKSEIIDEPHNSKKIYVTLSENGKEFVSYKNELIDFIYNVQANQPSSIFSQQEREFYFKKILPEFEFEHIFVKLLLEHKQIEHTSKIRDLFKKEFFTFCENKFDDVKFLNMLEEESIRIRSNTIMGRLMEFGIFTKEPKFKSGPYTRNHFVHNLSDLRENEREN
;
A
#
# COMPACT_ATOMS: atom_id res chain seq x y z
N MET A 1 -13.56 -2.11 23.93
CA MET A 1 -14.61 -1.08 23.97
C MET A 1 -14.29 -0.09 22.86
N VAL A 2 -15.15 0.02 21.84
CA VAL A 2 -14.95 0.96 20.72
C VAL A 2 -15.73 2.23 21.06
N GLN A 3 -15.01 3.34 21.31
CA GLN A 3 -15.65 4.65 21.43
C GLN A 3 -15.93 5.19 20.03
N ILE A 4 -17.21 5.37 19.71
CA ILE A 4 -17.65 6.02 18.46
C ILE A 4 -17.94 7.48 18.84
N PHE A 5 -17.15 8.41 18.31
CA PHE A 5 -17.46 9.83 18.40
C PHE A 5 -18.47 10.18 17.30
N LEU A 6 -19.70 10.44 17.70
CA LEU A 6 -20.77 10.91 16.81
C LEU A 6 -20.82 12.43 16.86
N ASN A 7 -20.98 13.07 15.70
CA ASN A 7 -21.16 14.54 15.66
C ASN A 7 -22.58 14.91 16.19
N SER A 8 -22.79 16.18 16.51
CA SER A 8 -24.04 16.70 17.09
C SER A 8 -25.27 16.37 16.24
N ASP A 9 -25.13 16.36 14.93
CA ASP A 9 -26.26 16.14 14.00
C ASP A 9 -26.71 14.69 13.96
N ILE A 10 -25.77 13.76 14.04
CA ILE A 10 -26.06 12.33 14.13
C ILE A 10 -26.70 12.00 15.50
N LEU A 11 -26.22 12.63 16.58
CA LEU A 11 -26.81 12.48 17.91
C LEU A 11 -28.26 13.01 17.97
N ALA A 12 -28.54 14.15 17.32
CA ALA A 12 -29.89 14.69 17.21
C ALA A 12 -30.84 13.76 16.44
N GLN A 13 -30.36 13.17 15.35
CA GLN A 13 -31.13 12.20 14.56
C GLN A 13 -31.41 10.91 15.31
N ILE A 14 -30.41 10.39 16.05
CA ILE A 14 -30.59 9.20 16.90
C ILE A 14 -31.69 9.45 17.94
N LYS A 15 -31.66 10.61 18.62
CA LYS A 15 -32.70 10.98 19.60
C LYS A 15 -34.10 11.15 18.96
N ALA A 16 -34.17 11.71 17.76
CA ALA A 16 -35.45 11.86 17.04
C ALA A 16 -36.05 10.49 16.65
N ILE A 17 -35.22 9.54 16.22
CA ILE A 17 -35.63 8.17 15.88
C ILE A 17 -36.06 7.40 17.16
N GLN A 18 -35.31 7.52 18.26
CA GLN A 18 -35.67 6.90 19.53
C GLN A 18 -37.06 7.35 20.02
N ASN A 19 -37.34 8.66 19.93
CA ASN A 19 -38.60 9.23 20.39
C ASN A 19 -39.79 8.87 19.50
N ASN A 20 -39.58 8.72 18.18
CA ASN A 20 -40.67 8.48 17.22
C ASN A 20 -41.03 6.99 17.05
N GLU A 21 -40.09 6.08 17.24
CA GLU A 21 -40.29 4.67 16.88
C GLU A 21 -40.30 3.71 18.09
N ASN A 22 -40.24 4.19 19.34
CA ASN A 22 -40.26 3.40 20.55
C ASN A 22 -39.28 2.21 20.58
N LEU A 23 -38.10 2.38 19.94
CA LEU A 23 -37.07 1.35 19.79
C LEU A 23 -36.32 1.14 21.10
N LYS A 24 -36.30 -0.09 21.58
CA LYS A 24 -35.65 -0.48 22.86
C LYS A 24 -34.17 -0.83 22.69
N ASP A 25 -33.71 -1.08 21.46
CA ASP A 25 -32.34 -1.49 21.16
C ASP A 25 -31.54 -0.32 20.51
N GLU A 26 -30.55 0.20 21.21
CA GLU A 26 -29.68 1.27 20.73
C GLU A 26 -28.95 0.91 19.42
N ARG A 27 -28.67 -0.38 19.17
CA ARG A 27 -28.02 -0.84 17.92
C ARG A 27 -28.95 -0.66 16.72
N GLU A 28 -30.23 -0.98 16.89
CA GLU A 28 -31.22 -0.84 15.83
C GLU A 28 -31.46 0.64 15.48
N VAL A 29 -31.46 1.51 16.48
CA VAL A 29 -31.52 2.96 16.30
C VAL A 29 -30.34 3.50 15.51
N ILE A 30 -29.13 3.07 15.84
CA ILE A 30 -27.91 3.47 15.14
C ILE A 30 -27.94 2.99 13.68
N ILE A 31 -28.35 1.75 13.44
CA ILE A 31 -28.45 1.18 12.09
C ILE A 31 -29.47 1.97 11.24
N ARG A 32 -30.64 2.30 11.79
CA ARG A 32 -31.67 3.08 11.08
C ARG A 32 -31.27 4.54 10.86
N ALA A 33 -30.58 5.16 11.82
CA ALA A 33 -30.03 6.50 11.64
C ALA A 33 -29.02 6.56 10.49
N ILE A 34 -28.14 5.57 10.39
CA ILE A 34 -27.17 5.44 9.29
C ILE A 34 -27.89 5.21 7.94
N GLN A 35 -28.93 4.35 7.92
CA GLN A 35 -29.73 4.08 6.72
C GLN A 35 -30.52 5.31 6.24
N ASN A 36 -31.10 6.08 7.17
CA ASN A 36 -31.83 7.30 6.82
C ASN A 36 -30.91 8.42 6.33
N TYR A 37 -29.72 8.55 6.92
CA TYR A 37 -28.69 9.47 6.44
C TYR A 37 -28.22 9.09 5.04
N SER A 38 -28.02 7.83 4.75
CA SER A 38 -27.67 7.31 3.43
C SER A 38 -28.79 7.56 2.39
N LYS A 39 -30.06 7.39 2.79
CA LYS A 39 -31.21 7.63 1.89
C LYS A 39 -31.39 9.12 1.57
N LYS A 40 -31.21 10.00 2.54
CA LYS A 40 -31.33 11.45 2.36
C LYS A 40 -30.24 11.99 1.42
N ASN A 41 -29.04 11.46 1.52
CA ASN A 41 -27.94 11.83 0.63
C ASN A 41 -28.06 11.21 -0.78
N ASN A 42 -28.82 10.11 -0.95
CA ASN A 42 -29.05 9.50 -2.27
C ASN A 42 -30.21 10.16 -3.05
N SER A 43 -31.14 10.83 -2.41
CA SER A 43 -32.24 11.54 -3.12
C SER A 43 -31.81 12.90 -3.70
N ASP A 44 -30.79 13.55 -3.13
CA ASP A 44 -30.22 14.79 -3.65
C ASP A 44 -29.06 14.59 -4.63
N SER A 45 -28.62 13.33 -4.84
CA SER A 45 -27.34 13.01 -5.46
C SER A 45 -27.34 12.92 -6.98
N SER A 46 -28.48 12.94 -7.67
CA SER A 46 -28.46 12.81 -9.14
C SER A 46 -28.01 14.09 -9.90
N GLN A 47 -28.15 15.27 -9.27
CA GLN A 47 -27.63 16.53 -9.83
C GLN A 47 -26.29 16.96 -9.17
N GLN A 48 -26.05 16.61 -7.90
CA GLN A 48 -24.79 16.90 -7.22
C GLN A 48 -23.68 15.90 -7.55
N GLN A 49 -23.98 14.68 -8.00
CA GLN A 49 -22.96 13.70 -8.38
C GLN A 49 -22.09 14.17 -9.55
N ASN A 50 -22.67 14.84 -10.55
CA ASN A 50 -21.88 15.34 -11.69
C ASN A 50 -20.95 16.51 -11.31
N SER A 51 -21.41 17.43 -10.42
CA SER A 51 -20.57 18.54 -9.97
C SER A 51 -19.47 18.10 -8.99
N PHE A 52 -19.74 17.11 -8.15
CA PHE A 52 -18.76 16.56 -7.19
C PHE A 52 -17.71 15.68 -7.90
N GLU A 53 -18.11 14.99 -8.99
CA GLU A 53 -17.18 14.20 -9.81
C GLU A 53 -16.22 15.10 -10.60
N ASP A 54 -16.67 16.26 -11.06
CA ASP A 54 -15.83 17.24 -11.77
C ASP A 54 -14.86 17.98 -10.82
N GLU A 55 -15.26 18.27 -9.57
CA GLU A 55 -14.37 18.83 -8.55
C GLU A 55 -13.29 17.84 -8.12
N ILE A 56 -13.63 16.56 -7.93
CA ILE A 56 -12.64 15.51 -7.57
C ILE A 56 -11.63 15.30 -8.71
N SER A 57 -12.04 15.42 -9.97
CA SER A 57 -11.14 15.24 -11.11
C SER A 57 -10.05 16.30 -11.19
N ASN A 58 -10.31 17.51 -10.71
CA ASN A 58 -9.36 18.63 -10.73
C ASN A 58 -8.34 18.60 -9.59
N THR A 59 -8.58 17.78 -8.54
CA THR A 59 -7.73 17.71 -7.35
C THR A 59 -7.03 16.37 -7.20
N THR A 60 -7.20 15.43 -8.15
CA THR A 60 -6.58 14.10 -8.10
C THR A 60 -5.41 13.97 -9.07
N PHE A 61 -4.54 13.01 -8.84
CA PHE A 61 -3.42 12.70 -9.72
C PHE A 61 -3.91 12.38 -11.16
N ASP A 62 -3.34 13.05 -12.13
CA ASP A 62 -3.70 12.99 -13.57
C ASP A 62 -2.80 12.08 -14.41
N GLY A 63 -1.86 11.39 -13.79
CA GLY A 63 -0.92 10.49 -14.47
C GLY A 63 0.36 11.17 -14.96
N HIS A 64 0.47 12.49 -14.91
CA HIS A 64 1.60 13.23 -15.44
C HIS A 64 2.55 13.76 -14.34
N ILE A 65 3.86 13.60 -14.54
CA ILE A 65 4.90 14.09 -13.63
C ILE A 65 6.00 14.78 -14.41
N GLU A 66 6.23 16.06 -14.09
CA GLU A 66 7.30 16.87 -14.65
C GLU A 66 8.58 16.73 -13.81
N MET A 67 9.46 15.82 -14.20
CA MET A 67 10.69 15.51 -13.44
C MET A 67 11.63 16.71 -13.26
N GLU A 68 11.65 17.65 -14.18
CA GLU A 68 12.45 18.87 -14.06
C GLU A 68 11.94 19.76 -12.93
N LYS A 69 10.63 19.95 -12.81
CA LYS A 69 10.03 20.68 -11.69
C LYS A 69 10.34 20.01 -10.35
N ILE A 70 10.27 18.68 -10.27
CA ILE A 70 10.66 17.95 -9.06
C ILE A 70 12.12 18.25 -8.69
N ARG A 71 13.04 18.16 -9.63
CA ARG A 71 14.47 18.44 -9.38
C ARG A 71 14.67 19.85 -8.84
N ASN A 72 14.04 20.84 -9.48
CA ASN A 72 14.14 22.23 -9.08
C ASN A 72 13.57 22.46 -7.68
N THR A 73 12.37 21.95 -7.38
CA THR A 73 11.72 22.10 -6.06
C THR A 73 12.53 21.41 -4.95
N LEU A 74 13.22 20.31 -5.26
CA LEU A 74 13.96 19.54 -4.26
C LEU A 74 15.45 19.93 -4.13
N GLN A 75 15.95 20.92 -4.87
CA GLN A 75 17.37 21.36 -4.80
C GLN A 75 17.80 21.80 -3.40
N HIS A 76 16.90 22.33 -2.59
CA HIS A 76 17.19 22.93 -1.29
C HIS A 76 16.66 22.12 -0.10
N VAL A 77 16.45 20.82 -0.27
CA VAL A 77 16.03 19.95 0.85
C VAL A 77 17.17 19.83 1.86
N THR A 78 17.03 20.49 3.01
CA THR A 78 17.94 20.31 4.14
C THR A 78 17.76 18.95 4.81
N SER A 79 18.83 18.39 5.36
CA SER A 79 18.82 17.10 6.07
C SER A 79 18.54 17.24 7.58
N GLU A 80 18.13 18.42 8.02
CA GLU A 80 17.88 18.70 9.44
C GLU A 80 16.58 18.05 9.94
N ASN A 81 16.61 17.55 11.14
CA ASN A 81 15.46 16.97 11.85
C ASN A 81 14.80 15.76 11.13
N LEU A 82 15.55 15.04 10.32
CA LEU A 82 15.04 13.85 9.65
C LEU A 82 14.71 12.73 10.64
N ILE A 83 13.53 12.13 10.47
CA ILE A 83 13.17 10.91 11.17
C ILE A 83 14.01 9.76 10.64
N LYS A 84 14.77 9.12 11.51
CA LYS A 84 15.62 7.98 11.14
C LYS A 84 14.75 6.73 10.94
N LYS A 85 15.03 5.99 9.87
CA LYS A 85 14.47 4.65 9.70
C LYS A 85 15.05 3.75 10.78
N LEU A 86 14.18 3.17 11.62
CA LEU A 86 14.64 2.16 12.57
C LEU A 86 14.97 0.86 11.83
N PRO A 87 15.95 0.09 12.32
CA PRO A 87 16.16 -1.27 11.86
C PRO A 87 14.88 -2.08 11.97
N GLN A 88 14.57 -2.89 10.95
CA GLN A 88 13.29 -3.61 10.89
C GLN A 88 13.04 -4.52 12.11
N HIS A 89 14.08 -5.12 12.67
CA HIS A 89 13.97 -5.94 13.87
C HIS A 89 13.53 -5.15 15.12
N GLU A 90 13.84 -3.85 15.21
CA GLU A 90 13.39 -2.99 16.32
C GLU A 90 11.93 -2.58 16.15
N ILE A 91 11.49 -2.34 14.90
CA ILE A 91 10.12 -1.91 14.60
C ILE A 91 9.13 -3.07 14.77
N TYR A 92 9.47 -4.26 14.28
CA TYR A 92 8.53 -5.37 14.13
C TYR A 92 8.84 -6.58 15.01
N LYS A 93 9.80 -6.47 15.93
CA LYS A 93 10.25 -7.58 16.78
C LYS A 93 10.47 -8.86 15.98
N MET A 94 11.65 -9.00 15.40
CA MET A 94 12.22 -10.23 14.87
C MET A 94 11.48 -10.96 13.71
N PRO A 95 10.17 -11.31 13.73
CA PRO A 95 9.60 -12.11 12.65
C PRO A 95 9.66 -11.50 11.25
N ASP A 96 9.91 -10.20 11.15
CA ASP A 96 10.04 -9.48 9.87
C ASP A 96 11.51 -9.07 9.58
N ALA A 97 12.46 -9.60 10.33
CA ALA A 97 13.88 -9.30 10.16
C ALA A 97 14.33 -9.57 8.72
N GLY A 98 14.90 -8.55 8.08
CA GLY A 98 15.43 -8.68 6.72
C GLY A 98 14.39 -8.91 5.63
N MET A 99 13.11 -8.65 5.88
CA MET A 99 12.02 -8.74 4.90
C MET A 99 11.23 -7.44 4.80
N ILE A 100 10.68 -7.18 3.63
CA ILE A 100 9.63 -6.17 3.46
C ILE A 100 8.41 -6.61 4.27
N HIS A 101 7.82 -5.66 5.01
CA HIS A 101 6.70 -5.97 5.89
C HIS A 101 5.58 -6.73 5.19
N ARG A 102 5.03 -7.76 5.87
CA ARG A 102 4.04 -8.72 5.31
C ARG A 102 2.77 -8.10 4.75
N PHE A 103 2.45 -6.86 5.08
CA PHE A 103 1.29 -6.16 4.52
C PHE A 103 1.59 -5.44 3.20
N HIS A 104 2.85 -5.27 2.84
CA HIS A 104 3.26 -4.67 1.56
C HIS A 104 3.34 -5.73 0.47
N THR A 105 2.18 -6.32 0.17
CA THR A 105 2.06 -7.47 -0.75
C THR A 105 2.19 -7.08 -2.22
N LYS A 106 2.16 -5.78 -2.51
CA LYS A 106 2.17 -5.21 -3.85
C LYS A 106 3.01 -3.95 -3.92
N ILE A 107 3.65 -3.72 -5.06
CA ILE A 107 4.51 -2.58 -5.32
C ILE A 107 3.79 -1.49 -6.15
N LEU A 108 2.80 -1.85 -6.94
CA LEU A 108 2.05 -0.86 -7.72
C LEU A 108 1.39 0.23 -6.85
N PRO A 109 0.76 -0.07 -5.69
CA PRO A 109 0.27 0.97 -4.79
C PRO A 109 1.39 1.87 -4.23
N VAL A 110 2.61 1.33 -4.06
CA VAL A 110 3.80 2.09 -3.63
C VAL A 110 4.20 3.08 -4.73
N LYS A 111 4.36 2.60 -5.96
CA LYS A 111 4.68 3.44 -7.12
C LYS A 111 3.65 4.54 -7.32
N PHE A 112 2.37 4.17 -7.29
CA PHE A 112 1.26 5.11 -7.45
C PHE A 112 1.29 6.20 -6.36
N SER A 113 1.42 5.82 -5.09
CA SER A 113 1.50 6.78 -3.98
C SER A 113 2.71 7.72 -4.11
N LEU A 114 3.85 7.18 -4.57
CA LEU A 114 5.04 8.00 -4.79
C LEU A 114 4.84 9.04 -5.91
N MET A 115 4.12 8.66 -6.98
CA MET A 115 3.74 9.59 -8.05
C MET A 115 2.77 10.67 -7.55
N CYS A 116 1.82 10.32 -6.66
CA CYS A 116 0.95 11.30 -6.01
C CYS A 116 1.76 12.32 -5.17
N LEU A 117 2.73 11.86 -4.37
CA LEU A 117 3.60 12.76 -3.61
C LEU A 117 4.38 13.71 -4.53
N SER A 118 4.90 13.17 -5.63
CA SER A 118 5.64 13.96 -6.62
C SER A 118 4.78 15.06 -7.23
N LYS A 119 3.53 14.76 -7.54
CA LYS A 119 2.57 15.74 -8.07
C LYS A 119 2.29 16.85 -7.04
N MET A 120 2.05 16.50 -5.79
CA MET A 120 1.85 17.48 -4.72
C MET A 120 3.05 18.40 -4.52
N ILE A 121 4.28 17.87 -4.56
CA ILE A 121 5.51 18.65 -4.47
C ILE A 121 5.57 19.70 -5.59
N ILE A 122 5.17 19.32 -6.82
CA ILE A 122 5.14 20.25 -7.97
C ILE A 122 4.03 21.29 -7.80
N GLU A 123 2.82 20.87 -7.45
CA GLU A 123 1.64 21.74 -7.37
C GLU A 123 1.72 22.74 -6.21
N GLN A 124 2.26 22.32 -5.08
CA GLN A 124 2.44 23.19 -3.91
C GLN A 124 3.76 23.98 -3.95
N GLU A 125 4.61 23.72 -4.94
CA GLU A 125 5.97 24.28 -5.04
C GLU A 125 6.76 24.14 -3.72
N SER A 126 6.45 23.09 -2.96
CA SER A 126 7.01 22.82 -1.64
C SER A 126 7.75 21.48 -1.63
N PRO A 127 9.01 21.45 -1.14
CA PRO A 127 9.73 20.19 -1.03
C PRO A 127 9.19 19.29 0.09
N TRP A 128 8.41 19.82 1.02
CA TRP A 128 7.88 19.11 2.18
C TRP A 128 6.36 19.16 2.22
N ILE A 129 5.73 18.02 2.15
CA ILE A 129 4.27 17.86 2.15
C ILE A 129 3.81 17.29 3.49
N ASP A 130 2.74 17.84 4.06
CA ASP A 130 2.12 17.27 5.26
C ASP A 130 1.65 15.84 5.01
N LEU A 131 1.96 14.92 5.93
CA LEU A 131 1.63 13.51 5.78
C LEU A 131 0.12 13.25 5.71
N ASN A 132 -0.71 14.02 6.40
CA ASN A 132 -2.16 13.81 6.37
C ASN A 132 -2.75 14.33 5.06
N GLU A 133 -2.33 15.52 4.61
CA GLU A 133 -2.72 16.05 3.29
C GLU A 133 -2.31 15.07 2.17
N PHE A 134 -1.10 14.53 2.26
CA PHE A 134 -0.63 13.51 1.31
C PHE A 134 -1.49 12.24 1.35
N LYS A 135 -1.89 11.76 2.52
CA LYS A 135 -2.77 10.59 2.65
C LYS A 135 -4.11 10.80 1.97
N ASP A 136 -4.72 11.97 2.19
CA ASP A 136 -6.04 12.29 1.64
C ASP A 136 -5.97 12.41 0.12
N TYR A 137 -5.00 13.15 -0.39
CA TYR A 137 -4.77 13.28 -1.84
C TYR A 137 -4.49 11.92 -2.51
N ALA A 138 -3.59 11.11 -1.92
CA ALA A 138 -3.25 9.80 -2.47
C ALA A 138 -4.45 8.83 -2.42
N LEU A 139 -5.30 8.91 -1.37
CA LEU A 139 -6.50 8.07 -1.26
C LEU A 139 -7.52 8.40 -2.35
N ASP A 140 -7.82 9.68 -2.57
CA ASP A 140 -8.81 10.08 -3.56
C ASP A 140 -8.29 9.83 -4.98
N SER A 141 -7.01 10.10 -5.22
CA SER A 141 -6.34 9.72 -6.47
C SER A 141 -6.37 8.21 -6.73
N ALA A 142 -6.18 7.39 -5.69
CA ALA A 142 -6.23 5.93 -5.82
C ALA A 142 -7.65 5.41 -6.12
N LYS A 143 -8.69 5.99 -5.51
CA LYS A 143 -10.10 5.69 -5.84
C LYS A 143 -10.40 6.02 -7.30
N PHE A 144 -9.96 7.20 -7.75
CA PHE A 144 -10.15 7.64 -9.12
C PHE A 144 -9.40 6.74 -10.12
N PHE A 145 -8.15 6.38 -9.83
CA PHE A 145 -7.37 5.43 -10.62
C PHE A 145 -8.09 4.09 -10.78
N ILE A 146 -8.59 3.51 -9.69
CA ILE A 146 -9.31 2.23 -9.73
C ILE A 146 -10.62 2.36 -10.53
N LYS A 147 -11.36 3.48 -10.40
CA LYS A 147 -12.56 3.75 -11.22
C LYS A 147 -12.23 3.76 -12.73
N LYS A 148 -11.14 4.45 -13.12
CA LYS A 148 -10.66 4.46 -14.50
C LYS A 148 -10.20 3.05 -14.96
N PHE A 149 -9.47 2.32 -14.12
CA PHE A 149 -9.04 0.96 -14.43
C PHE A 149 -10.23 0.03 -14.67
N ASP A 150 -11.27 0.08 -13.83
CA ASP A 150 -12.50 -0.70 -13.96
C ASP A 150 -13.22 -0.46 -15.31
N SER A 151 -13.07 0.73 -15.88
CA SER A 151 -13.66 1.11 -17.16
C SER A 151 -12.73 0.84 -18.35
N SER A 152 -11.50 0.38 -18.10
CA SER A 152 -10.51 0.18 -19.14
C SER A 152 -10.62 -1.19 -19.82
N SER A 153 -10.11 -1.31 -21.05
CA SER A 153 -10.07 -2.58 -21.80
C SER A 153 -9.15 -3.65 -21.17
N ILE A 154 -8.27 -3.26 -20.26
CA ILE A 154 -7.28 -4.13 -19.63
C ILE A 154 -7.69 -4.64 -18.24
N GLN A 155 -8.89 -4.30 -17.73
CA GLN A 155 -9.35 -4.68 -16.40
C GLN A 155 -9.29 -6.21 -16.12
N ASN A 156 -9.47 -7.03 -17.15
CA ASN A 156 -9.40 -8.48 -17.04
C ASN A 156 -7.98 -9.05 -17.21
N LYS A 157 -7.04 -8.26 -17.74
CA LYS A 157 -5.66 -8.66 -17.97
C LYS A 157 -4.82 -8.60 -16.69
N PHE A 158 -5.02 -7.56 -15.89
CA PHE A 158 -4.22 -7.32 -14.68
C PHE A 158 -5.08 -7.38 -13.42
N LYS A 159 -4.56 -8.02 -12.37
CA LYS A 159 -5.20 -8.11 -11.05
C LYS A 159 -4.57 -7.12 -10.08
N ILE A 160 -4.91 -5.84 -10.21
CA ILE A 160 -4.27 -4.75 -9.44
C ILE A 160 -4.98 -4.34 -8.15
N TYR A 161 -6.20 -4.86 -7.89
CA TYR A 161 -7.02 -4.39 -6.75
C TYR A 161 -6.38 -4.59 -5.37
N THR A 162 -5.47 -5.56 -5.24
CA THR A 162 -4.81 -5.80 -3.95
C THR A 162 -3.92 -4.63 -3.56
N GLY A 163 -4.23 -4.01 -2.43
CA GLY A 163 -3.48 -2.87 -1.91
C GLY A 163 -4.08 -1.51 -2.25
N PHE A 164 -4.98 -1.43 -3.22
CA PHE A 164 -5.75 -0.22 -3.52
C PHE A 164 -7.06 -0.17 -2.73
N PRO A 165 -7.65 1.03 -2.54
CA PRO A 165 -8.99 1.17 -1.98
C PRO A 165 -10.02 0.56 -2.94
N ILE A 166 -11.09 -0.02 -2.38
CA ILE A 166 -12.18 -0.57 -3.19
C ILE A 166 -13.02 0.57 -3.75
N SER A 167 -13.22 0.62 -5.07
CA SER A 167 -13.96 1.70 -5.74
C SER A 167 -15.47 1.52 -5.71
N LYS A 168 -15.97 0.28 -5.60
CA LYS A 168 -17.40 -0.04 -5.68
C LYS A 168 -17.92 -0.66 -4.40
N LEU A 169 -18.92 0.00 -3.79
CA LEU A 169 -19.73 -0.56 -2.71
C LEU A 169 -20.69 -1.67 -3.19
N ASN A 170 -20.99 -1.71 -4.49
CA ASN A 170 -22.15 -2.41 -5.05
C ASN A 170 -21.98 -3.93 -5.27
N ASN A 171 -20.82 -4.52 -5.03
CA ASN A 171 -20.57 -5.95 -5.31
C ASN A 171 -20.80 -6.89 -4.13
N PHE A 172 -21.27 -6.38 -2.99
CA PHE A 172 -21.52 -7.19 -1.80
C PHE A 172 -23.01 -7.29 -1.48
N LYS A 173 -23.46 -8.49 -1.18
CA LYS A 173 -24.87 -8.81 -0.90
C LYS A 173 -25.43 -8.23 0.42
N SER A 174 -24.59 -7.56 1.25
CA SER A 174 -25.03 -6.87 2.45
C SER A 174 -24.32 -5.53 2.62
N ASP A 175 -25.08 -4.45 2.79
CA ASP A 175 -24.59 -3.06 2.88
C ASP A 175 -23.56 -2.83 3.99
N ASN A 176 -23.73 -3.50 5.14
CA ASN A 176 -22.80 -3.36 6.26
C ASN A 176 -21.41 -3.96 5.98
N TYR A 177 -21.34 -5.09 5.27
CA TYR A 177 -20.07 -5.72 4.93
C TYR A 177 -19.30 -4.92 3.88
N SER A 178 -19.98 -4.35 2.91
CA SER A 178 -19.38 -3.52 1.87
C SER A 178 -18.78 -2.24 2.44
N TYR A 179 -19.47 -1.55 3.36
CA TYR A 179 -18.95 -0.36 4.02
C TYR A 179 -17.69 -0.64 4.86
N LEU A 180 -17.72 -1.71 5.67
CA LEU A 180 -16.57 -2.11 6.48
C LEU A 180 -15.36 -2.50 5.61
N SER A 181 -15.61 -3.17 4.48
CA SER A 181 -14.56 -3.54 3.53
C SER A 181 -13.97 -2.33 2.82
N TYR A 182 -14.80 -1.37 2.46
CA TYR A 182 -14.40 -0.09 1.89
C TYR A 182 -13.54 0.72 2.88
N ALA A 183 -14.00 0.92 4.10
CA ALA A 183 -13.26 1.65 5.13
C ALA A 183 -11.92 0.95 5.48
N ARG A 184 -11.90 -0.38 5.58
CA ARG A 184 -10.69 -1.16 5.82
C ARG A 184 -9.70 -1.06 4.67
N SER A 185 -10.15 -1.12 3.42
CA SER A 185 -9.27 -1.00 2.26
C SER A 185 -8.65 0.38 2.15
N SER A 186 -9.44 1.44 2.38
CA SER A 186 -8.98 2.83 2.39
C SER A 186 -7.94 3.06 3.50
N LYS A 187 -8.25 2.64 4.73
CA LYS A 187 -7.32 2.70 5.86
C LYS A 187 -6.05 1.89 5.59
N ARG A 188 -6.18 0.72 4.99
CA ARG A 188 -5.03 -0.12 4.62
C ARG A 188 -4.15 0.59 3.60
N PHE A 189 -4.72 1.20 2.58
CA PHE A 189 -3.96 1.95 1.59
C PHE A 189 -3.19 3.11 2.24
N THR A 190 -3.88 3.97 2.98
CA THR A 190 -3.26 5.16 3.58
C THR A 190 -2.22 4.83 4.66
N GLU A 191 -2.46 3.82 5.50
CA GLU A 191 -1.55 3.50 6.60
C GLU A 191 -0.40 2.57 6.20
N GLN A 192 -0.64 1.65 5.25
CA GLN A 192 0.36 0.64 4.90
C GLN A 192 1.19 1.02 3.69
N PHE A 193 0.63 1.71 2.70
CA PHE A 193 1.39 2.11 1.51
C PHE A 193 1.88 3.55 1.59
N VAL A 194 1.04 4.49 1.95
CA VAL A 194 1.42 5.91 2.06
C VAL A 194 2.25 6.17 3.32
N GLY A 195 1.70 5.96 4.50
CA GLY A 195 2.43 6.08 5.75
C GLY A 195 1.54 6.30 6.97
N ARG A 196 2.08 6.02 8.13
CA ARG A 196 1.41 6.24 9.43
C ARG A 196 2.41 6.63 10.50
N LYS A 197 1.96 7.45 11.45
CA LYS A 197 2.68 7.69 12.70
C LYS A 197 2.62 6.42 13.56
N LEU A 198 3.77 5.92 13.97
CA LEU A 198 3.88 4.78 14.88
C LEU A 198 3.94 5.29 16.32
N ARG A 199 3.29 4.57 17.23
CA ARG A 199 3.47 4.77 18.68
C ARG A 199 4.70 4.01 19.12
N ILE A 200 5.64 4.72 19.73
CA ILE A 200 6.77 4.13 20.42
C ILE A 200 6.28 3.78 21.82
N LYS A 201 6.46 2.52 22.22
CA LYS A 201 6.04 2.02 23.56
C LYS A 201 7.10 2.24 24.64
N ASP A 202 8.26 2.78 24.29
CA ASP A 202 9.35 3.02 25.23
C ASP A 202 9.13 4.38 25.90
N PRO A 203 8.91 4.45 27.24
CA PRO A 203 8.72 5.71 27.96
C PRO A 203 9.91 6.66 27.82
N GLN A 204 11.14 6.16 27.64
CA GLN A 204 12.32 7.00 27.46
C GLN A 204 12.39 7.62 26.05
N LYS A 205 11.61 7.09 25.10
CA LYS A 205 11.53 7.55 23.71
C LYS A 205 10.14 8.12 23.37
N GLU A 206 9.34 8.46 24.37
CA GLU A 206 7.95 8.90 24.20
C GLU A 206 7.82 10.14 23.31
N HIS A 207 8.89 10.93 23.19
CA HIS A 207 8.96 12.11 22.34
C HIS A 207 9.43 11.81 20.91
N ASP A 208 9.91 10.60 20.62
CA ASP A 208 10.36 10.25 19.29
C ASP A 208 9.17 9.92 18.38
N VAL A 209 9.14 10.54 17.22
CA VAL A 209 8.16 10.26 16.18
C VAL A 209 8.77 9.24 15.23
N GLN A 210 8.03 8.16 15.01
CA GLN A 210 8.38 7.14 14.03
C GLN A 210 7.31 7.05 12.95
N ILE A 211 7.71 6.68 11.76
CA ILE A 211 6.82 6.45 10.63
C ILE A 211 6.96 5.01 10.16
N GLY A 212 5.82 4.37 9.91
CA GLY A 212 5.74 3.12 9.17
C GLY A 212 5.00 3.32 7.86
N GLY A 213 5.10 2.36 6.97
CA GLY A 213 4.47 2.35 5.66
C GLY A 213 5.49 2.04 4.56
N ALA A 214 5.00 1.50 3.44
CA ALA A 214 5.86 0.97 2.40
C ALA A 214 6.83 2.01 1.82
N LEU A 215 6.37 3.23 1.58
CA LEU A 215 7.21 4.30 1.04
C LEU A 215 8.41 4.61 1.95
N PHE A 216 8.20 4.67 3.26
CA PHE A 216 9.26 4.96 4.21
C PHE A 216 10.15 3.74 4.44
N GLU A 217 9.57 2.55 4.58
CA GLU A 217 10.31 1.30 4.80
C GLU A 217 11.21 0.93 3.63
N MET A 218 10.77 1.19 2.40
CA MET A 218 11.56 0.97 1.19
C MET A 218 12.57 2.10 0.90
N GLY A 219 12.67 3.09 1.78
CA GLY A 219 13.60 4.20 1.62
C GLY A 219 13.29 5.13 0.45
N LEU A 220 12.03 5.16 0.00
CA LEU A 220 11.59 5.98 -1.14
C LEU A 220 11.25 7.42 -0.74
N ILE A 221 10.95 7.65 0.54
CA ILE A 221 10.67 8.97 1.10
C ILE A 221 11.56 9.25 2.31
N LYS A 222 11.81 10.53 2.56
CA LYS A 222 12.34 11.06 3.81
C LYS A 222 11.20 11.72 4.58
N ALA A 223 11.35 11.81 5.89
CA ALA A 223 10.36 12.47 6.74
C ALA A 223 11.04 13.31 7.81
N LYS A 224 10.39 14.39 8.21
CA LYS A 224 10.75 15.23 9.38
C LYS A 224 9.53 15.47 10.25
N SER A 225 9.75 15.82 11.52
CA SER A 225 8.68 16.24 12.41
C SER A 225 8.94 17.66 12.89
N GLU A 226 7.86 18.45 12.97
CA GLU A 226 7.88 19.81 13.52
C GLU A 226 6.89 19.91 14.67
N ILE A 227 7.24 20.64 15.73
CA ILE A 227 6.36 20.92 16.85
C ILE A 227 5.44 22.07 16.43
N ILE A 228 4.12 21.85 16.51
CA ILE A 228 3.11 22.86 16.13
C ILE A 228 2.63 23.61 17.38
N ASP A 229 2.55 22.93 18.52
CA ASP A 229 1.99 23.46 19.75
C ASP A 229 2.90 23.06 20.91
N GLU A 230 3.66 24.03 21.43
CA GLU A 230 4.61 23.79 22.51
C GLU A 230 3.97 23.28 23.81
N PRO A 231 2.78 23.77 24.26
CA PRO A 231 2.19 23.26 25.50
C PRO A 231 1.79 21.79 25.42
N HIS A 232 1.39 21.32 24.23
CA HIS A 232 0.85 19.97 24.04
C HIS A 232 1.81 19.03 23.30
N ASN A 233 3.01 19.49 22.93
CA ASN A 233 4.00 18.72 22.16
C ASN A 233 3.41 18.03 20.92
N SER A 234 2.38 18.63 20.30
CA SER A 234 1.79 18.08 19.11
C SER A 234 2.76 18.22 17.93
N LYS A 235 3.17 17.10 17.34
CA LYS A 235 4.11 17.05 16.23
C LYS A 235 3.40 16.78 14.92
N LYS A 236 3.64 17.64 13.95
CA LYS A 236 3.27 17.45 12.54
C LYS A 236 4.38 16.71 11.80
N ILE A 237 4.02 15.84 10.88
CA ILE A 237 4.96 15.06 10.10
C ILE A 237 4.90 15.54 8.66
N TYR A 238 6.05 15.84 8.10
CA TYR A 238 6.23 16.20 6.71
C TYR A 238 7.06 15.15 5.99
N VAL A 239 6.73 14.89 4.73
CA VAL A 239 7.39 13.92 3.88
C VAL A 239 7.88 14.54 2.59
N THR A 240 8.97 13.98 2.04
CA THR A 240 9.54 14.36 0.75
C THR A 240 10.14 13.14 0.07
N LEU A 241 10.48 13.26 -1.22
CA LEU A 241 11.17 12.18 -1.93
C LEU A 241 12.61 12.00 -1.44
N SER A 242 13.02 10.75 -1.31
CA SER A 242 14.45 10.39 -1.21
C SER A 242 15.10 10.36 -2.60
N GLU A 243 16.43 10.14 -2.68
CA GLU A 243 17.08 9.92 -3.96
C GLU A 243 16.52 8.68 -4.68
N ASN A 244 16.34 7.57 -3.95
CA ASN A 244 15.68 6.37 -4.49
C ASN A 244 14.25 6.66 -4.95
N GLY A 245 13.52 7.51 -4.22
CA GLY A 245 12.17 7.92 -4.59
C GLY A 245 12.14 8.72 -5.89
N LYS A 246 13.06 9.68 -6.05
CA LYS A 246 13.22 10.47 -7.28
C LYS A 246 13.54 9.57 -8.48
N GLU A 247 14.48 8.63 -8.28
CA GLU A 247 14.88 7.68 -9.30
C GLU A 247 13.71 6.78 -9.69
N PHE A 248 13.00 6.18 -8.70
CA PHE A 248 11.87 5.29 -8.99
C PHE A 248 10.72 6.02 -9.69
N VAL A 249 10.41 7.25 -9.30
CA VAL A 249 9.37 8.05 -9.96
C VAL A 249 9.74 8.39 -11.40
N SER A 250 11.02 8.60 -11.72
CA SER A 250 11.45 8.96 -13.07
C SER A 250 11.20 7.87 -14.11
N TYR A 251 11.08 6.61 -13.69
CA TYR A 251 10.76 5.51 -14.60
C TYR A 251 9.29 5.54 -14.98
N LYS A 252 9.05 5.43 -16.28
CA LYS A 252 7.70 5.35 -16.84
C LYS A 252 7.01 4.07 -16.40
N ASN A 253 5.76 4.17 -15.91
CA ASN A 253 4.92 3.02 -15.64
C ASN A 253 3.86 2.86 -16.72
N GLU A 254 4.00 1.83 -17.57
CA GLU A 254 3.14 1.64 -18.74
C GLU A 254 1.67 1.44 -18.37
N LEU A 255 1.39 0.79 -17.24
CA LEU A 255 0.02 0.55 -16.80
C LEU A 255 -0.66 1.84 -16.33
N ILE A 256 0.02 2.65 -15.50
CA ILE A 256 -0.52 3.91 -15.02
C ILE A 256 -0.70 4.87 -16.19
N ASP A 257 0.28 4.97 -17.07
CA ASP A 257 0.20 5.78 -18.27
C ASP A 257 -0.99 5.41 -19.16
N PHE A 258 -1.20 4.13 -19.40
CA PHE A 258 -2.32 3.65 -20.21
C PHE A 258 -3.68 4.02 -19.61
N ILE A 259 -3.81 3.96 -18.28
CA ILE A 259 -5.06 4.30 -17.59
C ILE A 259 -5.39 5.80 -17.70
N TYR A 260 -4.36 6.65 -17.71
CA TYR A 260 -4.56 8.12 -17.79
C TYR A 260 -4.48 8.66 -19.21
N ASN A 261 -3.78 7.99 -20.13
CA ASN A 261 -3.61 8.43 -21.51
C ASN A 261 -4.19 7.41 -22.49
N VAL A 262 -5.34 7.77 -23.08
CA VAL A 262 -6.08 6.91 -24.03
C VAL A 262 -5.26 6.56 -25.29
N GLN A 263 -4.25 7.37 -25.62
CA GLN A 263 -3.37 7.12 -26.79
C GLN A 263 -2.18 6.21 -26.47
N ALA A 264 -1.96 5.86 -25.20
CA ALA A 264 -0.87 4.98 -24.83
C ALA A 264 -1.09 3.56 -25.34
N ASN A 265 -0.02 2.87 -25.68
CA ASN A 265 -0.08 1.46 -26.07
C ASN A 265 -0.54 0.60 -24.89
N GLN A 266 -1.27 -0.48 -25.19
CA GLN A 266 -1.66 -1.43 -24.15
C GLN A 266 -0.42 -2.03 -23.47
N PRO A 267 -0.35 -1.97 -22.12
CA PRO A 267 0.80 -2.48 -21.38
C PRO A 267 0.92 -3.99 -21.51
N SER A 268 2.14 -4.47 -21.66
CA SER A 268 2.47 -5.90 -21.64
C SER A 268 2.57 -6.44 -20.22
N SER A 269 3.02 -5.61 -19.28
CA SER A 269 3.27 -5.91 -17.87
C SER A 269 2.79 -4.77 -16.96
N ILE A 270 2.74 -5.03 -15.64
CA ILE A 270 2.42 -4.00 -14.64
C ILE A 270 3.58 -2.99 -14.49
N PHE A 271 4.81 -3.47 -14.57
CA PHE A 271 6.03 -2.68 -14.41
C PHE A 271 6.90 -2.74 -15.67
N SER A 272 7.51 -1.61 -16.01
CA SER A 272 8.55 -1.55 -17.02
C SER A 272 9.80 -2.33 -16.59
N GLN A 273 10.69 -2.61 -17.54
CA GLN A 273 11.96 -3.26 -17.23
C GLN A 273 12.81 -2.42 -16.26
N GLN A 274 12.86 -1.10 -16.46
CA GLN A 274 13.60 -0.17 -15.58
C GLN A 274 13.08 -0.20 -14.14
N GLU A 275 11.76 -0.22 -13.93
CA GLU A 275 11.16 -0.34 -12.60
C GLU A 275 11.49 -1.67 -11.93
N ARG A 276 11.48 -2.78 -12.70
CA ARG A 276 11.88 -4.11 -12.22
C ARG A 276 13.35 -4.12 -11.80
N GLU A 277 14.25 -3.63 -12.65
CA GLU A 277 15.68 -3.55 -12.36
C GLU A 277 15.95 -2.70 -11.12
N PHE A 278 15.29 -1.55 -11.00
CA PHE A 278 15.41 -0.70 -9.81
C PHE A 278 15.01 -1.46 -8.54
N TYR A 279 13.87 -2.15 -8.56
CA TYR A 279 13.44 -2.92 -7.40
C TYR A 279 14.46 -3.99 -7.01
N PHE A 280 14.94 -4.78 -7.96
CA PHE A 280 15.88 -5.86 -7.69
C PHE A 280 17.28 -5.40 -7.32
N LYS A 281 17.74 -4.26 -7.88
CA LYS A 281 19.10 -3.74 -7.65
C LYS A 281 19.18 -2.76 -6.48
N LYS A 282 18.10 -2.02 -6.15
CA LYS A 282 18.13 -0.94 -5.15
C LYS A 282 17.26 -1.20 -3.93
N ILE A 283 16.07 -1.79 -4.10
CA ILE A 283 15.13 -1.99 -2.99
C ILE A 283 15.35 -3.34 -2.32
N LEU A 284 15.31 -4.42 -3.08
CA LEU A 284 15.37 -5.78 -2.54
C LEU A 284 16.64 -6.05 -1.72
N PRO A 285 17.85 -5.58 -2.11
CA PRO A 285 19.09 -5.82 -1.32
C PRO A 285 19.08 -5.22 0.09
N GLU A 286 18.27 -4.17 0.33
CA GLU A 286 18.09 -3.60 1.67
C GLU A 286 17.36 -4.55 2.63
N PHE A 287 16.75 -5.62 2.12
CA PHE A 287 15.99 -6.63 2.85
C PHE A 287 16.70 -7.99 2.74
N GLU A 288 17.73 -8.16 3.55
CA GLU A 288 18.72 -9.23 3.45
C GLU A 288 18.13 -10.64 3.29
N PHE A 289 17.21 -11.03 4.18
CA PHE A 289 16.58 -12.36 4.07
C PHE A 289 15.74 -12.49 2.81
N GLU A 290 14.92 -11.48 2.49
CA GLU A 290 14.08 -11.53 1.30
C GLU A 290 14.92 -11.62 0.02
N HIS A 291 16.04 -10.91 -0.03
CA HIS A 291 16.99 -10.98 -1.14
C HIS A 291 17.58 -12.40 -1.29
N ILE A 292 18.03 -13.03 -0.19
CA ILE A 292 18.52 -14.41 -0.20
C ILE A 292 17.42 -15.36 -0.69
N PHE A 293 16.22 -15.23 -0.13
CA PHE A 293 15.10 -16.10 -0.48
C PHE A 293 14.64 -15.94 -1.93
N VAL A 294 14.61 -14.70 -2.45
CA VAL A 294 14.30 -14.46 -3.86
C VAL A 294 15.36 -15.09 -4.77
N LYS A 295 16.67 -14.96 -4.45
CA LYS A 295 17.71 -15.64 -5.22
C LYS A 295 17.50 -17.16 -5.25
N LEU A 296 17.21 -17.77 -4.11
CA LEU A 296 16.91 -19.19 -4.02
C LEU A 296 15.69 -19.59 -4.91
N LEU A 297 14.62 -18.76 -4.88
CA LEU A 297 13.46 -19.01 -5.73
C LEU A 297 13.80 -18.93 -7.22
N LEU A 298 14.69 -18.00 -7.61
CA LEU A 298 15.12 -17.83 -9.00
C LEU A 298 15.98 -19.01 -9.53
N GLU A 299 16.61 -19.79 -8.67
CA GLU A 299 17.32 -21.02 -9.03
C GLU A 299 16.34 -22.13 -9.50
N HIS A 300 15.09 -22.08 -9.03
CA HIS A 300 14.06 -23.03 -9.40
C HIS A 300 13.32 -22.59 -10.67
N LYS A 301 13.53 -23.30 -11.78
CA LYS A 301 12.79 -23.05 -13.04
C LYS A 301 11.28 -23.18 -12.87
N GLN A 302 10.84 -23.98 -11.90
CA GLN A 302 9.46 -24.35 -11.69
C GLN A 302 9.24 -24.78 -10.25
N ILE A 303 8.18 -24.27 -9.63
CA ILE A 303 7.78 -24.64 -8.27
C ILE A 303 6.37 -25.23 -8.33
N GLU A 304 6.26 -26.53 -8.12
CA GLU A 304 5.02 -27.29 -8.35
C GLU A 304 3.90 -26.98 -7.35
N HIS A 305 4.25 -26.49 -6.16
CA HIS A 305 3.28 -26.31 -5.06
C HIS A 305 3.61 -25.13 -4.15
N THR A 306 2.58 -24.41 -3.69
CA THR A 306 2.71 -23.38 -2.64
C THR A 306 3.26 -23.94 -1.33
N SER A 307 3.03 -25.23 -1.02
CA SER A 307 3.63 -25.87 0.15
C SER A 307 5.17 -25.89 0.04
N LYS A 308 5.72 -26.23 -1.14
CA LYS A 308 7.16 -26.25 -1.36
C LYS A 308 7.80 -24.89 -1.16
N ILE A 309 7.11 -23.80 -1.55
CA ILE A 309 7.58 -22.42 -1.28
C ILE A 309 7.62 -22.16 0.23
N ARG A 310 6.60 -22.61 0.97
CA ARG A 310 6.53 -22.46 2.42
C ARG A 310 7.63 -23.27 3.14
N ASP A 311 7.87 -24.50 2.71
CA ASP A 311 8.90 -25.35 3.27
C ASP A 311 10.29 -24.76 3.02
N LEU A 312 10.57 -24.28 1.82
CA LEU A 312 11.80 -23.56 1.50
C LEU A 312 11.93 -22.29 2.35
N PHE A 313 10.87 -21.48 2.41
CA PHE A 313 10.85 -20.27 3.22
C PHE A 313 11.17 -20.58 4.69
N LYS A 314 10.48 -21.57 5.26
CA LYS A 314 10.69 -21.96 6.65
C LYS A 314 12.14 -22.35 6.90
N LYS A 315 12.67 -23.25 6.10
CA LYS A 315 14.06 -23.72 6.22
C LYS A 315 15.06 -22.56 6.17
N GLU A 316 15.00 -21.74 5.12
CA GLU A 316 15.95 -20.65 4.91
C GLU A 316 15.81 -19.55 5.96
N PHE A 317 14.58 -19.25 6.39
CA PHE A 317 14.35 -18.25 7.43
C PHE A 317 14.91 -18.68 8.80
N PHE A 318 14.77 -19.97 9.17
CA PHE A 318 15.39 -20.51 10.37
C PHE A 318 16.90 -20.40 10.30
N THR A 319 17.51 -20.87 9.21
CA THR A 319 18.97 -20.79 9.01
C THR A 319 19.49 -19.35 9.06
N PHE A 320 18.77 -18.41 8.43
CA PHE A 320 19.09 -16.98 8.46
C PHE A 320 19.07 -16.44 9.90
N CYS A 321 18.03 -16.76 10.65
CA CYS A 321 17.87 -16.28 12.01
C CYS A 321 18.90 -16.90 12.97
N GLU A 322 19.22 -18.19 12.86
CA GLU A 322 20.27 -18.86 13.63
C GLU A 322 21.64 -18.23 13.41
N ASN A 323 21.93 -17.81 12.19
CA ASN A 323 23.20 -17.15 11.86
C ASN A 323 23.28 -15.68 12.28
N LYS A 324 22.13 -15.00 12.45
CA LYS A 324 22.07 -13.55 12.65
C LYS A 324 21.77 -13.12 14.08
N PHE A 325 21.15 -13.99 14.87
CA PHE A 325 20.62 -13.63 16.18
C PHE A 325 20.99 -14.67 17.24
N ASP A 326 21.39 -14.19 18.41
CA ASP A 326 21.80 -15.05 19.53
C ASP A 326 20.61 -15.79 20.19
N ASP A 327 19.39 -15.23 20.13
CA ASP A 327 18.18 -15.84 20.68
C ASP A 327 17.19 -16.23 19.59
N VAL A 328 17.11 -17.54 19.33
CA VAL A 328 16.21 -18.13 18.31
C VAL A 328 14.91 -18.68 18.89
N LYS A 329 14.63 -18.51 20.19
CA LYS A 329 13.42 -19.06 20.84
C LYS A 329 12.13 -18.58 20.17
N PHE A 330 12.13 -17.36 19.62
CA PHE A 330 10.98 -16.83 18.89
C PHE A 330 10.67 -17.58 17.60
N LEU A 331 11.63 -18.30 17.01
CA LEU A 331 11.40 -19.09 15.78
C LEU A 331 10.43 -20.23 16.02
N ASN A 332 10.44 -20.81 17.20
CA ASN A 332 9.49 -21.85 17.58
C ASN A 332 8.05 -21.33 17.73
N MET A 333 7.88 -20.00 17.80
CA MET A 333 6.58 -19.34 17.87
C MET A 333 6.05 -18.90 16.49
N LEU A 334 6.77 -19.17 15.40
CA LEU A 334 6.30 -18.89 14.06
C LEU A 334 5.19 -19.88 13.68
N GLU A 335 3.96 -19.42 13.83
CA GLU A 335 2.79 -20.14 13.38
C GLU A 335 2.85 -20.39 11.86
N GLU A 336 2.34 -21.55 11.43
CA GLU A 336 2.25 -21.94 10.02
C GLU A 336 1.53 -20.88 9.16
N GLU A 337 0.53 -20.21 9.74
CA GLU A 337 -0.19 -19.11 9.11
C GLU A 337 0.73 -17.91 8.84
N SER A 338 1.64 -17.60 9.74
CA SER A 338 2.60 -16.51 9.59
C SER A 338 3.58 -16.79 8.44
N ILE A 339 4.09 -18.01 8.36
CA ILE A 339 4.95 -18.48 7.27
C ILE A 339 4.22 -18.41 5.93
N ARG A 340 2.94 -18.85 5.91
CA ARG A 340 2.08 -18.81 4.72
C ARG A 340 1.87 -17.38 4.23
N ILE A 341 1.59 -16.44 5.13
CA ILE A 341 1.37 -15.04 4.77
C ILE A 341 2.65 -14.44 4.18
N ARG A 342 3.80 -14.63 4.81
CA ARG A 342 5.07 -14.04 4.38
C ARG A 342 5.54 -14.59 3.03
N SER A 343 5.58 -15.89 2.88
CA SER A 343 5.98 -16.53 1.62
C SER A 343 5.04 -16.14 0.46
N ASN A 344 3.73 -16.09 0.70
CA ASN A 344 2.76 -15.62 -0.30
C ASN A 344 2.92 -14.13 -0.64
N THR A 345 3.36 -13.32 0.30
CA THR A 345 3.61 -11.89 0.07
C THR A 345 4.78 -11.68 -0.87
N ILE A 346 5.88 -12.39 -0.65
CA ILE A 346 7.05 -12.36 -1.56
C ILE A 346 6.66 -12.82 -2.95
N MET A 347 5.99 -13.98 -3.05
CA MET A 347 5.48 -14.48 -4.34
C MET A 347 4.52 -13.50 -5.01
N GLY A 348 3.70 -12.81 -4.24
CA GLY A 348 2.77 -11.77 -4.73
C GLY A 348 3.49 -10.61 -5.42
N ARG A 349 4.64 -10.17 -4.89
CA ARG A 349 5.49 -9.15 -5.50
C ARG A 349 6.19 -9.68 -6.75
N LEU A 350 6.77 -10.89 -6.69
CA LEU A 350 7.43 -11.50 -7.84
C LEU A 350 6.48 -11.73 -9.03
N MET A 351 5.23 -12.13 -8.74
CA MET A 351 4.19 -12.24 -9.78
C MET A 351 3.79 -10.88 -10.35
N GLU A 352 3.75 -9.83 -9.54
CA GLU A 352 3.44 -8.48 -9.99
C GLU A 352 4.51 -7.92 -10.93
N PHE A 353 5.77 -8.27 -10.68
CA PHE A 353 6.89 -7.98 -11.59
C PHE A 353 6.96 -8.91 -12.81
N GLY A 354 6.06 -9.88 -12.94
CA GLY A 354 6.05 -10.83 -14.04
C GLY A 354 7.16 -11.89 -13.97
N ILE A 355 7.89 -11.99 -12.86
CA ILE A 355 8.96 -12.99 -12.67
C ILE A 355 8.40 -14.40 -12.59
N PHE A 356 7.29 -14.56 -11.89
CA PHE A 356 6.56 -15.83 -11.83
C PHE A 356 5.15 -15.67 -12.36
N THR A 357 4.70 -16.65 -13.15
CA THR A 357 3.32 -16.80 -13.57
C THR A 357 2.67 -17.95 -12.83
N LYS A 358 1.44 -17.74 -12.38
CA LYS A 358 0.64 -18.75 -11.71
C LYS A 358 -0.22 -19.49 -12.73
N GLU A 359 0.11 -20.72 -13.03
CA GLU A 359 -0.65 -21.56 -13.91
C GLU A 359 -1.51 -22.57 -13.13
N PRO A 360 -2.79 -22.77 -13.49
CA PRO A 360 -3.62 -23.82 -12.91
C PRO A 360 -3.17 -25.18 -13.47
N LYS A 361 -2.51 -26.00 -12.67
CA LYS A 361 -2.17 -27.38 -13.03
C LYS A 361 -3.19 -28.34 -12.43
N PHE A 362 -4.05 -28.89 -13.22
CA PHE A 362 -5.07 -29.90 -12.90
C PHE A 362 -6.21 -29.48 -11.94
N LYS A 363 -7.42 -29.66 -12.42
CA LYS A 363 -8.60 -29.82 -11.59
C LYS A 363 -8.65 -31.26 -11.11
N SER A 364 -8.13 -31.56 -9.94
CA SER A 364 -8.40 -32.81 -9.25
C SER A 364 -9.37 -32.52 -8.10
N GLY A 365 -10.66 -32.72 -8.32
CA GLY A 365 -11.68 -32.42 -7.34
C GLY A 365 -11.88 -30.91 -7.12
N PRO A 366 -12.41 -30.48 -5.94
CA PRO A 366 -12.70 -29.06 -5.66
C PRO A 366 -11.46 -28.17 -5.50
N TYR A 367 -10.25 -28.70 -5.56
CA TYR A 367 -9.02 -27.96 -5.31
C TYR A 367 -8.19 -27.79 -6.57
N THR A 368 -7.97 -26.54 -6.99
CA THR A 368 -7.03 -26.20 -8.05
C THR A 368 -5.62 -26.15 -7.46
N ARG A 369 -4.73 -27.04 -7.87
CA ARG A 369 -3.30 -26.96 -7.50
C ARG A 369 -2.64 -25.91 -8.40
N ASN A 370 -2.01 -24.91 -7.79
CA ASN A 370 -1.32 -23.86 -8.51
C ASN A 370 0.15 -24.23 -8.72
N HIS A 371 0.62 -23.94 -9.90
CA HIS A 371 1.97 -24.11 -10.34
C HIS A 371 2.57 -22.74 -10.63
N PHE A 372 3.81 -22.51 -10.25
CA PHE A 372 4.50 -21.27 -10.52
C PHE A 372 5.61 -21.53 -11.54
N VAL A 373 5.52 -20.87 -12.68
CA VAL A 373 6.51 -20.98 -13.76
C VAL A 373 7.34 -19.71 -13.76
N HIS A 374 8.65 -19.86 -13.85
CA HIS A 374 9.59 -18.77 -13.92
C HIS A 374 9.74 -18.28 -15.37
N ASN A 375 9.55 -16.99 -15.60
CA ASN A 375 9.75 -16.35 -16.89
C ASN A 375 11.21 -15.87 -17.02
N LEU A 376 12.10 -16.79 -17.34
CA LEU A 376 13.56 -16.58 -17.32
C LEU A 376 14.13 -15.78 -18.50
N SER A 377 13.37 -15.56 -19.57
CA SER A 377 13.91 -14.94 -20.78
C SER A 377 14.47 -13.54 -20.57
N ASP A 378 13.86 -12.78 -19.64
CA ASP A 378 14.13 -11.33 -19.51
C ASP A 378 15.29 -11.00 -18.56
N LEU A 379 15.76 -11.92 -17.71
CA LEU A 379 16.81 -11.64 -16.72
C LEU A 379 18.21 -12.11 -17.14
N ARG A 380 18.30 -13.07 -18.07
CA ARG A 380 19.60 -13.66 -18.47
C ARG A 380 20.36 -12.88 -19.56
N GLU A 381 19.72 -11.98 -20.28
CA GLU A 381 20.42 -11.18 -21.28
C GLU A 381 21.40 -10.18 -20.65
N ASN A 382 21.10 -9.69 -19.42
CA ASN A 382 21.93 -8.71 -18.73
C ASN A 382 23.10 -9.30 -17.90
N GLU A 383 23.13 -10.61 -17.63
CA GLU A 383 24.27 -11.23 -16.92
C GLU A 383 25.39 -11.72 -17.87
N ARG A 384 25.17 -11.66 -19.19
CA ARG A 384 26.17 -12.04 -20.19
C ARG A 384 26.99 -10.86 -20.73
N GLU A 385 26.60 -9.64 -20.39
CA GLU A 385 27.30 -8.42 -20.82
C GLU A 385 28.16 -7.76 -19.72
N ASN A 386 28.29 -8.38 -18.56
CA ASN A 386 29.24 -8.04 -17.49
C ASN A 386 30.13 -9.26 -17.19
#